data_36928cd46531e223ca539b5ab4aff5be
#
_entry.id   36928cd46531e223ca539b5ab4aff5be
#
_cell.length_a   1.000
_cell.length_b   1.000
_cell.length_c   1.000
_cell.angle_alpha   90.00
_cell.angle_beta   90.00
_cell.angle_gamma   90.00
#
_symmetry.space_group_name_H-M   'P 1'
#
loop_
_entity.id
_entity.type
_entity.pdbx_description
1 polymer ?
#
loop_
_entity_poly.entity_id
_entity_poly.type
_entity_poly.pdbx_seq_one_letter_code
_entity_poly.pdbx_strand_id
1 'polypeptide(L)'
;MLYIAICEDEASQLAAIRDKVQIYLKENNILAELEAYGRSDLLKYDLQEGKYFDIILSDIEMPDTDGMKLAKEIRGCLPDAILIFVTAYLKYAIDAYELEVFRYIPKSCLDEKLPGALEIAIKRVQSQSDKSYLIQTAARIEKILLKQIVYIQKDGKNAMIICTDGSVKSVRKSLSDVHKELNSKDFVFVERGSIVNIAQIKSIQKEEVLLSNGVRIHASRPRLEELKERMAIYWSEHI
;
A
#
# COMPACT_ATOMS: atom_id res chain seq x y z
N MET A 1 2.86 -10.44 -3.40
CA MET A 1 4.27 -10.48 -2.97
C MET A 1 4.47 -9.33 -2.01
N LEU A 2 5.11 -9.58 -0.86
CA LEU A 2 5.40 -8.55 0.15
C LEU A 2 6.77 -7.94 -0.11
N TYR A 3 6.93 -6.65 0.20
CA TYR A 3 8.20 -5.93 0.14
C TYR A 3 8.58 -5.50 1.55
N ILE A 4 9.72 -6.00 2.05
CA ILE A 4 10.17 -5.78 3.42
C ILE A 4 11.56 -5.15 3.40
N ALA A 5 11.74 -4.05 4.15
CA ALA A 5 13.04 -3.45 4.39
C ALA A 5 13.49 -3.70 5.84
N ILE A 6 14.79 -3.88 6.03
CA ILE A 6 15.45 -3.90 7.34
C ILE A 6 16.54 -2.86 7.32
N CYS A 7 16.57 -1.95 8.30
CA CYS A 7 17.58 -0.92 8.45
C CYS A 7 18.25 -1.03 9.82
N GLU A 8 19.55 -1.35 9.82
CA GLU A 8 20.35 -1.63 11.03
C GLU A 8 21.82 -1.42 10.68
N ASP A 9 22.53 -0.58 11.42
CA ASP A 9 23.93 -0.24 11.13
C ASP A 9 24.93 -1.30 11.58
N GLU A 10 24.60 -2.07 12.60
CA GLU A 10 25.46 -3.14 13.07
C GLU A 10 25.25 -4.41 12.22
N ALA A 11 26.27 -4.75 11.40
CA ALA A 11 26.20 -5.84 10.42
C ALA A 11 25.79 -7.20 11.02
N SER A 12 26.23 -7.50 12.25
CA SER A 12 25.90 -8.74 12.95
C SER A 12 24.41 -8.79 13.32
N GLN A 13 23.84 -7.67 13.76
CA GLN A 13 22.44 -7.55 14.12
C GLN A 13 21.55 -7.51 12.88
N LEU A 14 21.98 -6.77 11.84
CA LEU A 14 21.29 -6.78 10.53
C LEU A 14 21.14 -8.20 9.99
N ALA A 15 22.23 -8.99 10.01
CA ALA A 15 22.19 -10.39 9.60
C ALA A 15 21.24 -11.21 10.45
N ALA A 16 21.31 -11.07 11.78
CA ALA A 16 20.45 -11.79 12.71
C ALA A 16 18.96 -11.50 12.51
N ILE A 17 18.60 -10.20 12.36
CA ILE A 17 17.20 -9.80 12.09
C ILE A 17 16.74 -10.36 10.72
N ARG A 18 17.56 -10.21 9.70
CA ARG A 18 17.26 -10.73 8.35
C ARG A 18 17.01 -12.23 8.36
N ASP A 19 17.89 -13.00 9.00
CA ASP A 19 17.79 -14.47 9.04
C ASP A 19 16.49 -14.89 9.74
N LYS A 20 16.13 -14.24 10.87
CA LYS A 20 14.87 -14.51 11.58
C LYS A 20 13.64 -14.19 10.74
N VAL A 21 13.64 -13.06 10.02
CA VAL A 21 12.55 -12.71 9.11
C VAL A 21 12.45 -13.73 7.97
N GLN A 22 13.58 -14.13 7.37
CA GLN A 22 13.60 -15.14 6.29
C GLN A 22 13.09 -16.50 6.76
N ILE A 23 13.50 -16.95 7.96
CA ILE A 23 13.01 -18.20 8.53
C ILE A 23 11.49 -18.13 8.71
N TYR A 24 10.98 -17.06 9.32
CA TYR A 24 9.55 -16.86 9.52
C TYR A 24 8.76 -16.89 8.21
N LEU A 25 9.23 -16.18 7.17
CA LEU A 25 8.60 -16.14 5.86
C LEU A 25 8.55 -17.53 5.21
N LYS A 26 9.66 -18.28 5.30
CA LYS A 26 9.78 -19.63 4.75
C LYS A 26 8.86 -20.63 5.46
N GLU A 27 8.83 -20.62 6.79
CA GLU A 27 7.99 -21.52 7.60
C GLU A 27 6.50 -21.30 7.35
N ASN A 28 6.11 -20.05 7.06
CA ASN A 28 4.70 -19.68 6.81
C ASN A 28 4.35 -19.63 5.30
N ASN A 29 5.25 -20.06 4.40
CA ASN A 29 5.05 -20.07 2.93
C ASN A 29 4.67 -18.68 2.37
N ILE A 30 5.28 -17.61 2.91
CA ILE A 30 5.00 -16.23 2.51
C ILE A 30 6.02 -15.79 1.46
N LEU A 31 5.53 -15.39 0.28
CA LEU A 31 6.37 -14.83 -0.78
C LEU A 31 6.66 -13.36 -0.46
N ALA A 32 7.93 -13.05 -0.23
CA ALA A 32 8.39 -11.69 0.05
C ALA A 32 9.74 -11.41 -0.59
N GLU A 33 9.95 -10.14 -0.94
CA GLU A 33 11.25 -9.58 -1.28
C GLU A 33 11.78 -8.83 -0.05
N LEU A 34 13.00 -9.19 0.38
CA LEU A 34 13.61 -8.70 1.60
C LEU A 34 14.89 -7.95 1.28
N GLU A 35 14.93 -6.66 1.60
CA GLU A 35 16.11 -5.82 1.43
C GLU A 35 16.68 -5.39 2.77
N ALA A 36 18.02 -5.36 2.84
CA ALA A 36 18.76 -5.04 4.05
C ALA A 36 19.65 -3.80 3.82
N TYR A 37 19.50 -2.81 4.69
CA TYR A 37 20.22 -1.54 4.65
C TYR A 37 21.09 -1.43 5.89
N GLY A 38 22.40 -1.41 5.70
CA GLY A 38 23.39 -1.15 6.77
C GLY A 38 23.55 0.34 7.10
N ARG A 39 22.79 1.21 6.42
CA ARG A 39 22.82 2.67 6.58
C ARG A 39 21.46 3.26 6.26
N SER A 40 21.03 4.19 7.10
CA SER A 40 19.72 4.85 6.95
C SER A 40 19.62 5.76 5.72
N ASP A 41 20.73 6.39 5.29
CA ASP A 41 20.75 7.26 4.12
C ASP A 41 20.47 6.49 2.81
N LEU A 42 20.88 5.22 2.72
CA LEU A 42 20.56 4.37 1.57
C LEU A 42 19.06 4.05 1.49
N LEU A 43 18.45 3.72 2.62
CA LEU A 43 17.00 3.51 2.67
C LEU A 43 16.26 4.80 2.32
N LYS A 44 16.69 5.97 2.86
CA LYS A 44 16.10 7.27 2.51
C LYS A 44 16.18 7.56 1.03
N TYR A 45 17.36 7.35 0.43
CA TYR A 45 17.55 7.55 -1.02
C TYR A 45 16.54 6.72 -1.82
N ASP A 46 16.44 5.42 -1.53
CA ASP A 46 15.52 4.51 -2.20
C ASP A 46 14.04 4.95 -2.02
N LEU A 47 13.66 5.42 -0.82
CA LEU A 47 12.31 5.95 -0.57
C LEU A 47 12.02 7.22 -1.38
N GLN A 48 12.99 8.13 -1.50
CA GLN A 48 12.86 9.37 -2.29
C GLN A 48 12.79 9.08 -3.79
N GLU A 49 13.47 8.03 -4.27
CA GLU A 49 13.36 7.54 -5.65
C GLU A 49 12.05 6.77 -5.91
N GLY A 50 11.17 6.69 -4.91
CA GLY A 50 9.84 6.08 -5.04
C GLY A 50 9.81 4.56 -4.83
N LYS A 51 10.84 3.98 -4.20
CA LYS A 51 10.84 2.58 -3.84
C LYS A 51 9.81 2.31 -2.74
N TYR A 52 9.08 1.22 -2.89
CA TYR A 52 7.96 0.88 -2.04
C TYR A 52 8.30 -0.30 -1.12
N PHE A 53 7.87 -0.20 0.16
CA PHE A 53 7.90 -1.28 1.12
C PHE A 53 6.57 -1.39 1.86
N ASP A 54 6.11 -2.61 2.11
CA ASP A 54 4.92 -2.89 2.92
C ASP A 54 5.25 -2.85 4.43
N ILE A 55 6.43 -3.37 4.78
CA ILE A 55 6.91 -3.48 6.18
C ILE A 55 8.35 -2.97 6.23
N ILE A 56 8.64 -2.12 7.20
CA ILE A 56 9.99 -1.64 7.47
C ILE A 56 10.33 -1.97 8.93
N LEU A 57 11.41 -2.73 9.14
CA LEU A 57 12.02 -2.94 10.45
C LEU A 57 13.23 -2.00 10.54
N SER A 58 13.30 -1.17 11.58
CA SER A 58 14.39 -0.19 11.72
C SER A 58 14.90 -0.13 13.14
N ASP A 59 16.21 0.00 13.31
CA ASP A 59 16.75 0.50 14.58
C ASP A 59 16.48 2.00 14.71
N ILE A 60 16.52 2.49 15.93
CA ILE A 60 16.33 3.90 16.26
C ILE A 60 17.67 4.62 16.36
N GLU A 61 18.66 4.04 17.03
CA GLU A 61 19.97 4.67 17.17
C GLU A 61 20.94 4.10 16.12
N MET A 62 21.21 4.91 15.11
CA MET A 62 22.21 4.68 14.07
C MET A 62 23.14 5.89 13.98
N PRO A 63 24.44 5.70 13.70
CA PRO A 63 25.45 6.79 13.73
C PRO A 63 25.11 7.99 12.83
N ASP A 64 24.50 7.72 11.68
CA ASP A 64 24.27 8.71 10.65
C ASP A 64 22.90 9.39 10.73
N THR A 65 21.95 8.85 11.50
CA THR A 65 20.58 9.38 11.57
C THR A 65 19.85 8.90 12.80
N ASP A 66 19.20 9.84 13.49
CA ASP A 66 18.18 9.53 14.49
C ASP A 66 17.02 8.78 13.81
N GLY A 67 16.75 7.54 14.22
CA GLY A 67 15.69 6.70 13.66
C GLY A 67 14.30 7.32 13.76
N MET A 68 14.10 8.27 14.70
CA MET A 68 12.85 9.04 14.77
C MET A 68 12.71 9.99 13.57
N LYS A 69 13.82 10.55 13.07
CA LYS A 69 13.82 11.34 11.83
C LYS A 69 13.56 10.44 10.62
N LEU A 70 14.21 9.27 10.59
CA LEU A 70 13.94 8.28 9.53
C LEU A 70 12.46 7.86 9.52
N ALA A 71 11.86 7.64 10.68
CA ALA A 71 10.44 7.30 10.78
C ALA A 71 9.52 8.39 10.21
N LYS A 72 9.82 9.68 10.47
CA LYS A 72 9.07 10.81 9.88
C LYS A 72 9.19 10.83 8.36
N GLU A 73 10.37 10.56 7.82
CA GLU A 73 10.58 10.48 6.37
C GLU A 73 9.85 9.29 5.76
N ILE A 74 9.90 8.11 6.42
CA ILE A 74 9.13 6.93 6.01
C ILE A 74 7.64 7.28 5.95
N ARG A 75 7.08 7.94 6.98
CA ARG A 75 5.68 8.38 7.00
C ARG A 75 5.35 9.37 5.89
N GLY A 76 6.29 10.26 5.54
CA GLY A 76 6.12 11.19 4.42
C GLY A 76 6.08 10.51 3.06
N CYS A 77 6.92 9.50 2.84
CA CYS A 77 7.02 8.77 1.56
C CYS A 77 6.03 7.61 1.47
N LEU A 78 5.86 6.85 2.56
CA LEU A 78 5.06 5.64 2.65
C LEU A 78 4.13 5.68 3.88
N PRO A 79 3.06 6.47 3.86
CA PRO A 79 2.17 6.64 5.03
C PRO A 79 1.50 5.33 5.47
N ASP A 80 1.25 4.41 4.55
CA ASP A 80 0.59 3.12 4.82
C ASP A 80 1.57 1.99 5.18
N ALA A 81 2.88 2.19 5.08
CA ALA A 81 3.87 1.17 5.42
C ALA A 81 3.84 0.83 6.92
N ILE A 82 3.96 -0.44 7.24
CA ILE A 82 4.01 -0.89 8.63
C ILE A 82 5.44 -0.71 9.14
N LEU A 83 5.63 0.23 10.08
CA LEU A 83 6.91 0.50 10.71
C LEU A 83 7.02 -0.26 12.03
N ILE A 84 8.07 -1.07 12.17
CA ILE A 84 8.43 -1.81 13.38
C ILE A 84 9.81 -1.34 13.82
N PHE A 85 9.93 -0.81 15.03
CA PHE A 85 11.22 -0.56 15.61
C PHE A 85 11.80 -1.81 16.29
N VAL A 86 13.06 -2.10 16.01
CA VAL A 86 13.87 -3.16 16.64
C VAL A 86 15.10 -2.50 17.25
N THR A 87 15.10 -2.26 18.53
CA THR A 87 16.13 -1.42 19.17
C THR A 87 16.51 -1.90 20.57
N ALA A 88 17.71 -1.55 21.02
CA ALA A 88 18.14 -1.75 22.38
C ALA A 88 17.60 -0.70 23.37
N TYR A 89 17.11 0.44 22.86
CA TYR A 89 16.76 1.61 23.67
C TYR A 89 15.26 1.73 23.90
N LEU A 90 14.82 1.65 25.14
CA LEU A 90 13.39 1.75 25.53
C LEU A 90 12.91 3.19 25.71
N LYS A 91 13.81 4.16 25.82
CA LYS A 91 13.48 5.57 26.12
C LYS A 91 12.63 6.27 25.06
N TYR A 92 12.66 5.80 23.81
CA TYR A 92 11.95 6.39 22.69
C TYR A 92 10.54 5.80 22.46
N ALA A 93 10.11 4.87 23.30
CA ALA A 93 8.85 4.17 23.09
C ALA A 93 7.62 5.11 23.12
N ILE A 94 7.69 6.19 23.92
CA ILE A 94 6.62 7.20 24.02
C ILE A 94 6.60 8.05 22.74
N ASP A 95 7.75 8.53 22.29
CA ASP A 95 7.85 9.36 21.07
C ASP A 95 7.50 8.57 19.81
N ALA A 96 7.80 7.26 19.80
CA ALA A 96 7.44 6.34 18.71
C ALA A 96 5.91 6.23 18.52
N TYR A 97 5.13 6.41 19.58
CA TYR A 97 3.67 6.40 19.51
C TYR A 97 3.13 7.55 18.65
N GLU A 98 3.72 8.74 18.73
CA GLU A 98 3.34 9.89 17.91
C GLU A 98 3.59 9.68 16.40
N LEU A 99 4.50 8.77 16.05
CA LEU A 99 4.84 8.42 14.67
C LEU A 99 4.05 7.21 14.13
N GLU A 100 2.99 6.80 14.85
CA GLU A 100 2.16 5.65 14.48
C GLU A 100 2.99 4.38 14.21
N VAL A 101 4.05 4.16 15.04
CA VAL A 101 4.86 2.95 14.95
C VAL A 101 4.00 1.75 15.34
N PHE A 102 3.97 0.76 14.47
CA PHE A 102 3.10 -0.41 14.65
C PHE A 102 3.51 -1.28 15.84
N ARG A 103 4.82 -1.50 16.00
CA ARG A 103 5.39 -2.25 17.12
C ARG A 103 6.77 -1.71 17.48
N TYR A 104 7.06 -1.86 18.76
CA TYR A 104 8.37 -1.57 19.34
C TYR A 104 8.92 -2.86 19.97
N ILE A 105 10.02 -3.38 19.43
CA ILE A 105 10.60 -4.68 19.82
C ILE A 105 11.99 -4.43 20.41
N PRO A 106 12.19 -4.67 21.71
CA PRO A 106 13.54 -4.67 22.29
C PRO A 106 14.39 -5.77 21.65
N LYS A 107 15.63 -5.47 21.25
CA LYS A 107 16.55 -6.44 20.66
C LYS A 107 16.75 -7.67 21.57
N SER A 108 16.70 -7.49 22.90
CA SER A 108 16.76 -8.58 23.88
C SER A 108 15.58 -9.55 23.87
N CYS A 109 14.44 -9.13 23.27
CA CYS A 109 13.22 -9.94 23.17
C CYS A 109 12.88 -10.27 21.71
N LEU A 110 13.86 -10.17 20.80
CA LEU A 110 13.63 -10.31 19.35
C LEU A 110 13.04 -11.69 19.02
N ASP A 111 13.59 -12.76 19.59
CA ASP A 111 13.15 -14.14 19.33
C ASP A 111 11.69 -14.39 19.74
N GLU A 112 11.29 -13.80 20.85
CA GLU A 112 9.95 -13.98 21.41
C GLU A 112 8.91 -13.12 20.66
N LYS A 113 9.25 -11.86 20.35
CA LYS A 113 8.26 -10.87 19.90
C LYS A 113 8.18 -10.69 18.38
N LEU A 114 9.27 -10.95 17.66
CA LEU A 114 9.29 -10.73 16.21
C LEU A 114 8.28 -11.59 15.44
N PRO A 115 8.13 -12.91 15.71
CA PRO A 115 7.17 -13.73 14.97
C PRO A 115 5.73 -13.22 15.10
N GLY A 116 5.28 -12.89 16.32
CA GLY A 116 3.93 -12.36 16.54
C GLY A 116 3.73 -10.98 15.92
N ALA A 117 4.76 -10.13 15.90
CA ALA A 117 4.69 -8.84 15.24
C ALA A 117 4.58 -8.97 13.71
N LEU A 118 5.35 -9.88 13.10
CA LEU A 118 5.29 -10.17 11.68
C LEU A 118 3.94 -10.76 11.29
N GLU A 119 3.40 -11.70 12.07
CA GLU A 119 2.07 -12.29 11.81
C GLU A 119 0.99 -11.21 11.68
N ILE A 120 0.90 -10.31 12.66
CA ILE A 120 -0.11 -9.25 12.65
C ILE A 120 0.15 -8.23 11.55
N ALA A 121 1.44 -7.85 11.34
CA ALA A 121 1.84 -6.93 10.27
C ALA A 121 1.44 -7.48 8.89
N ILE A 122 1.78 -8.73 8.61
CA ILE A 122 1.51 -9.38 7.33
C ILE A 122 0.00 -9.52 7.10
N LYS A 123 -0.78 -9.94 8.11
CA LYS A 123 -2.25 -9.96 8.02
C LYS A 123 -2.82 -8.58 7.70
N ARG A 124 -2.29 -7.52 8.33
CA ARG A 124 -2.72 -6.14 8.06
C ARG A 124 -2.38 -5.72 6.64
N VAL A 125 -1.16 -6.01 6.15
CA VAL A 125 -0.78 -5.73 4.75
C VAL A 125 -1.67 -6.51 3.78
N GLN A 126 -1.91 -7.79 4.02
CA GLN A 126 -2.77 -8.61 3.18
C GLN A 126 -4.20 -8.06 3.13
N SER A 127 -4.78 -7.70 4.26
CA SER A 127 -6.11 -7.08 4.30
C SER A 127 -6.17 -5.71 3.61
N GLN A 128 -5.04 -4.99 3.55
CA GLN A 128 -4.91 -3.73 2.81
C GLN A 128 -4.58 -3.95 1.33
N SER A 129 -3.85 -5.04 0.98
CA SER A 129 -3.53 -5.37 -0.41
C SER A 129 -4.76 -5.78 -1.20
N ASP A 130 -5.74 -6.41 -0.56
CA ASP A 130 -7.06 -6.66 -1.16
C ASP A 130 -7.80 -5.36 -1.51
N LYS A 131 -7.33 -4.23 -0.99
CA LYS A 131 -7.87 -2.87 -1.23
C LYS A 131 -6.91 -1.96 -1.99
N SER A 132 -5.93 -2.51 -2.70
CA SER A 132 -4.95 -1.71 -3.46
C SER A 132 -4.67 -2.29 -4.85
N TYR A 133 -4.31 -1.39 -5.79
CA TYR A 133 -3.84 -1.74 -7.12
C TYR A 133 -2.35 -1.45 -7.24
N LEU A 134 -1.58 -2.43 -7.72
CA LEU A 134 -0.14 -2.31 -7.93
C LEU A 134 0.16 -2.04 -9.40
N ILE A 135 0.82 -0.90 -9.66
CA ILE A 135 1.43 -0.62 -10.96
C ILE A 135 2.88 -1.08 -10.87
N GLN A 136 3.21 -2.17 -11.57
CA GLN A 136 4.58 -2.69 -11.64
C GLN A 136 5.09 -2.60 -13.07
N THR A 137 6.23 -1.94 -13.25
CA THR A 137 6.98 -1.84 -14.51
C THR A 137 8.45 -2.14 -14.24
N ALA A 138 9.25 -2.27 -15.28
CA ALA A 138 10.71 -2.46 -15.12
C ALA A 138 11.40 -1.29 -14.38
N ALA A 139 10.79 -0.09 -14.39
CA ALA A 139 11.37 1.14 -13.84
C ALA A 139 10.71 1.58 -12.52
N ARG A 140 9.52 1.06 -12.17
CA ARG A 140 8.80 1.55 -10.98
C ARG A 140 7.80 0.53 -10.46
N ILE A 141 7.64 0.53 -9.14
CA ILE A 141 6.52 -0.12 -8.43
C ILE A 141 5.77 1.01 -7.72
N GLU A 142 4.46 1.09 -7.96
CA GLU A 142 3.60 2.10 -7.35
C GLU A 142 2.33 1.43 -6.84
N LYS A 143 1.95 1.69 -5.59
CA LYS A 143 0.73 1.19 -4.96
C LYS A 143 -0.31 2.29 -4.90
N ILE A 144 -1.52 2.00 -5.35
CA ILE A 144 -2.66 2.91 -5.28
C ILE A 144 -3.75 2.22 -4.45
N LEU A 145 -4.21 2.85 -3.38
CA LEU A 145 -5.35 2.33 -2.62
C LEU A 145 -6.61 2.40 -3.48
N LEU A 146 -7.41 1.35 -3.51
CA LEU A 146 -8.64 1.31 -4.32
C LEU A 146 -9.58 2.47 -3.99
N LYS A 147 -9.65 2.89 -2.71
CA LYS A 147 -10.43 4.07 -2.28
C LYS A 147 -9.98 5.40 -2.91
N GLN A 148 -8.72 5.49 -3.34
CA GLN A 148 -8.16 6.67 -3.99
C GLN A 148 -8.46 6.72 -5.49
N ILE A 149 -8.85 5.60 -6.11
CA ILE A 149 -9.20 5.56 -7.52
C ILE A 149 -10.64 6.05 -7.70
N VAL A 150 -10.82 7.10 -8.49
CA VAL A 150 -12.15 7.65 -8.81
C VAL A 150 -12.75 6.92 -10.01
N TYR A 151 -12.01 6.85 -11.10
CA TYR A 151 -12.41 6.12 -12.30
C TYR A 151 -11.18 5.76 -13.14
N ILE A 152 -11.37 4.86 -14.10
CA ILE A 152 -10.33 4.43 -15.03
C ILE A 152 -10.87 4.57 -16.42
N GLN A 153 -10.12 5.23 -17.31
CA GLN A 153 -10.52 5.50 -18.68
C GLN A 153 -9.51 4.96 -19.68
N LYS A 154 -10.01 4.47 -20.81
CA LYS A 154 -9.15 4.02 -21.90
C LYS A 154 -8.59 5.21 -22.65
N ASP A 155 -7.28 5.21 -22.89
CA ASP A 155 -6.59 6.12 -23.77
C ASP A 155 -5.65 5.33 -24.70
N GLY A 156 -6.09 5.09 -25.93
CA GLY A 156 -5.37 4.27 -26.89
C GLY A 156 -5.13 2.84 -26.39
N LYS A 157 -3.84 2.50 -26.14
CA LYS A 157 -3.41 1.20 -25.58
C LYS A 157 -3.21 1.23 -24.06
N ASN A 158 -3.48 2.37 -23.44
CA ASN A 158 -3.28 2.57 -22.02
C ASN A 158 -4.61 2.63 -21.27
N ALA A 159 -4.60 2.24 -20.00
CA ALA A 159 -5.59 2.58 -19.01
C ALA A 159 -5.08 3.74 -18.16
N MET A 160 -5.84 4.82 -18.11
CA MET A 160 -5.57 6.01 -17.30
C MET A 160 -6.36 5.88 -16.00
N ILE A 161 -5.67 5.83 -14.90
CA ILE A 161 -6.24 5.72 -13.55
C ILE A 161 -6.27 7.11 -12.94
N ILE A 162 -7.47 7.63 -12.67
CA ILE A 162 -7.68 8.97 -12.12
C ILE A 162 -7.95 8.84 -10.62
N CYS A 163 -7.13 9.54 -9.81
CA CYS A 163 -7.18 9.47 -8.36
C CYS A 163 -7.89 10.67 -7.73
N THR A 164 -8.26 10.53 -6.45
CA THR A 164 -8.97 11.56 -5.66
C THR A 164 -8.14 12.83 -5.44
N ASP A 165 -6.82 12.73 -5.43
CA ASP A 165 -5.88 13.85 -5.34
C ASP A 165 -5.67 14.59 -6.69
N GLY A 166 -6.37 14.16 -7.74
CA GLY A 166 -6.24 14.70 -9.10
C GLY A 166 -5.07 14.11 -9.89
N SER A 167 -4.25 13.24 -9.29
CA SER A 167 -3.18 12.57 -10.03
C SER A 167 -3.73 11.58 -11.06
N VAL A 168 -3.00 11.43 -12.17
CA VAL A 168 -3.34 10.50 -13.24
C VAL A 168 -2.18 9.54 -13.43
N LYS A 169 -2.47 8.24 -13.31
CA LYS A 169 -1.49 7.17 -13.50
C LYS A 169 -1.80 6.40 -14.76
N SER A 170 -0.80 6.21 -15.61
CA SER A 170 -0.96 5.47 -16.87
C SER A 170 -0.36 4.08 -16.77
N VAL A 171 -1.10 3.07 -17.23
CA VAL A 171 -0.62 1.69 -17.34
C VAL A 171 -0.90 1.17 -18.76
N ARG A 172 0.08 0.50 -19.37
CA ARG A 172 -0.05 -0.08 -20.71
C ARG A 172 -0.75 -1.44 -20.64
N LYS A 173 -2.03 -1.40 -20.30
CA LYS A 173 -2.91 -2.57 -20.19
C LYS A 173 -4.28 -2.25 -20.73
N SER A 174 -5.06 -3.28 -21.11
CA SER A 174 -6.46 -3.10 -21.43
C SER A 174 -7.28 -2.82 -20.17
N LEU A 175 -8.43 -2.14 -20.31
CA LEU A 175 -9.33 -1.93 -19.16
C LEU A 175 -9.81 -3.25 -18.55
N SER A 176 -10.00 -4.29 -19.38
CA SER A 176 -10.42 -5.61 -18.92
C SER A 176 -9.35 -6.28 -18.04
N ASP A 177 -8.07 -6.10 -18.39
CA ASP A 177 -6.96 -6.64 -17.59
C ASP A 177 -6.85 -5.89 -16.27
N VAL A 178 -6.90 -4.55 -16.31
CA VAL A 178 -6.90 -3.72 -15.09
C VAL A 178 -8.07 -4.09 -14.19
N HIS A 179 -9.28 -4.23 -14.74
CA HIS A 179 -10.46 -4.62 -13.97
C HIS A 179 -10.31 -5.99 -13.28
N LYS A 180 -9.73 -6.97 -13.98
CA LYS A 180 -9.42 -8.28 -13.40
C LYS A 180 -8.39 -8.19 -12.27
N GLU A 181 -7.34 -7.38 -12.47
CA GLU A 181 -6.28 -7.18 -11.48
C GLU A 181 -6.76 -6.42 -10.26
N LEU A 182 -7.68 -5.45 -10.40
CA LEU A 182 -8.32 -4.76 -9.29
C LEU A 182 -9.06 -5.73 -8.35
N ASN A 183 -9.58 -6.82 -8.89
CA ASN A 183 -10.27 -7.89 -8.15
C ASN A 183 -11.25 -7.37 -7.08
N SER A 184 -11.99 -6.31 -7.41
CA SER A 184 -12.92 -5.65 -6.50
C SER A 184 -14.28 -5.48 -7.14
N LYS A 185 -15.32 -5.75 -6.39
CA LYS A 185 -16.72 -5.55 -6.78
C LYS A 185 -17.11 -4.08 -6.90
N ASP A 186 -16.29 -3.18 -6.34
CA ASP A 186 -16.57 -1.75 -6.31
C ASP A 186 -16.28 -1.06 -7.65
N PHE A 187 -15.56 -1.73 -8.55
CA PHE A 187 -15.24 -1.21 -9.88
C PHE A 187 -16.16 -1.78 -10.94
N VAL A 188 -16.88 -0.90 -11.63
CA VAL A 188 -17.92 -1.30 -12.59
C VAL A 188 -17.70 -0.60 -13.94
N PHE A 189 -17.80 -1.36 -15.03
CA PHE A 189 -17.86 -0.78 -16.36
C PHE A 189 -19.17 -0.02 -16.54
N VAL A 190 -19.09 1.26 -16.85
CA VAL A 190 -20.26 2.10 -17.21
C VAL A 190 -20.43 2.21 -18.72
N GLU A 191 -19.33 2.04 -19.47
CA GLU A 191 -19.26 1.94 -20.92
C GLU A 191 -18.03 1.13 -21.35
N ARG A 192 -17.82 0.93 -22.67
CA ARG A 192 -16.65 0.16 -23.15
C ARG A 192 -15.30 0.78 -22.82
N GLY A 193 -15.29 2.10 -22.63
CA GLY A 193 -14.06 2.89 -22.40
C GLY A 193 -13.86 3.36 -20.96
N SER A 194 -14.79 3.05 -20.03
CA SER A 194 -14.73 3.62 -18.68
C SER A 194 -15.18 2.66 -17.59
N ILE A 195 -14.42 2.62 -16.52
CA ILE A 195 -14.72 1.92 -15.26
C ILE A 195 -14.84 2.97 -14.16
N VAL A 196 -15.88 2.92 -13.34
CA VAL A 196 -16.04 3.81 -12.18
C VAL A 196 -15.92 3.03 -10.87
N ASN A 197 -15.45 3.71 -9.84
CA ASN A 197 -15.48 3.21 -8.48
C ASN A 197 -16.81 3.61 -7.84
N ILE A 198 -17.60 2.65 -7.41
CA ILE A 198 -18.91 2.86 -6.77
C ILE A 198 -18.80 3.76 -5.54
N ALA A 199 -17.74 3.58 -4.73
CA ALA A 199 -17.47 4.40 -3.55
C ALA A 199 -17.30 5.90 -3.87
N GLN A 200 -16.99 6.24 -5.11
CA GLN A 200 -16.73 7.61 -5.58
C GLN A 200 -17.92 8.22 -6.35
N ILE A 201 -19.06 7.55 -6.40
CA ILE A 201 -20.25 8.06 -7.08
C ILE A 201 -21.04 8.98 -6.12
N LYS A 202 -21.26 10.22 -6.54
CA LYS A 202 -22.12 11.19 -5.83
C LYS A 202 -23.60 11.04 -6.20
N SER A 203 -23.89 10.91 -7.49
CA SER A 203 -25.26 10.77 -7.98
C SER A 203 -25.31 10.17 -9.38
N ILE A 204 -26.45 9.59 -9.71
CA ILE A 204 -26.78 9.15 -11.08
C ILE A 204 -28.04 9.90 -11.51
N GLN A 205 -27.97 10.59 -12.64
CA GLN A 205 -29.10 11.28 -13.24
C GLN A 205 -29.23 10.91 -14.71
N LYS A 206 -30.34 10.28 -15.08
CA LYS A 206 -30.54 9.72 -16.43
C LYS A 206 -29.42 8.73 -16.76
N GLU A 207 -28.60 9.04 -17.78
CA GLU A 207 -27.47 8.23 -18.24
C GLU A 207 -26.10 8.82 -17.83
N GLU A 208 -26.08 9.78 -16.89
CA GLU A 208 -24.85 10.41 -16.37
C GLU A 208 -24.56 10.02 -14.92
N VAL A 209 -23.33 9.62 -14.67
CA VAL A 209 -22.76 9.31 -13.35
C VAL A 209 -21.89 10.48 -12.92
N LEU A 210 -22.28 11.18 -11.86
CA LEU A 210 -21.49 12.25 -11.25
C LEU A 210 -20.54 11.64 -10.21
N LEU A 211 -19.24 11.88 -10.35
CA LEU A 211 -18.20 11.38 -9.47
C LEU A 211 -17.78 12.41 -8.40
N SER A 212 -17.04 11.95 -7.39
CA SER A 212 -16.57 12.76 -6.26
C SER A 212 -15.72 13.96 -6.68
N ASN A 213 -14.93 13.81 -7.73
CA ASN A 213 -14.09 14.88 -8.31
C ASN A 213 -14.85 15.84 -9.24
N GLY A 214 -16.19 15.71 -9.37
CA GLY A 214 -17.03 16.57 -10.20
C GLY A 214 -17.13 16.14 -11.66
N VAL A 215 -16.39 15.11 -12.08
CA VAL A 215 -16.47 14.59 -13.45
C VAL A 215 -17.80 13.85 -13.66
N ARG A 216 -18.39 14.01 -14.85
CA ARG A 216 -19.57 13.26 -15.30
C ARG A 216 -19.16 12.27 -16.37
N ILE A 217 -19.55 11.03 -16.20
CA ILE A 217 -19.29 9.94 -17.15
C ILE A 217 -20.62 9.38 -17.64
N HIS A 218 -20.74 9.20 -18.94
CA HIS A 218 -21.92 8.58 -19.54
C HIS A 218 -21.93 7.07 -19.22
N ALA A 219 -23.09 6.55 -18.81
CA ALA A 219 -23.32 5.13 -18.60
C ALA A 219 -24.31 4.61 -19.63
N SER A 220 -23.95 3.56 -20.35
CA SER A 220 -24.87 2.92 -21.28
C SER A 220 -26.05 2.28 -20.53
N ARG A 221 -27.26 2.29 -21.11
CA ARG A 221 -28.48 1.79 -20.45
C ARG A 221 -28.34 0.41 -19.80
N PRO A 222 -27.78 -0.61 -20.47
CA PRO A 222 -27.61 -1.93 -19.86
C PRO A 222 -26.67 -1.91 -18.64
N ARG A 223 -25.65 -1.02 -18.66
CA ARG A 223 -24.69 -0.88 -17.56
C ARG A 223 -25.24 -0.08 -16.39
N LEU A 224 -26.18 0.82 -16.67
CA LEU A 224 -26.80 1.67 -15.66
C LEU A 224 -27.65 0.84 -14.67
N GLU A 225 -28.37 -0.18 -15.15
CA GLU A 225 -29.14 -1.08 -14.29
C GLU A 225 -28.21 -1.91 -13.39
N GLU A 226 -27.18 -2.52 -13.98
CA GLU A 226 -26.14 -3.24 -13.20
C GLU A 226 -25.49 -2.33 -12.15
N LEU A 227 -25.19 -1.08 -12.53
CA LEU A 227 -24.56 -0.11 -11.61
C LEU A 227 -25.48 0.22 -10.43
N LYS A 228 -26.77 0.45 -10.66
CA LYS A 228 -27.76 0.76 -9.61
C LYS A 228 -27.94 -0.39 -8.64
N GLU A 229 -28.01 -1.63 -9.13
CA GLU A 229 -28.09 -2.83 -8.29
C GLU A 229 -26.87 -2.96 -7.39
N ARG A 230 -25.67 -2.80 -7.97
CA ARG A 230 -24.41 -2.87 -7.21
C ARG A 230 -24.28 -1.74 -6.19
N MET A 231 -24.73 -0.53 -6.52
CA MET A 231 -24.75 0.59 -5.56
C MET A 231 -25.69 0.30 -4.38
N ALA A 232 -26.85 -0.27 -4.61
CA ALA A 232 -27.77 -0.63 -3.55
C ALA A 232 -27.15 -1.66 -2.59
N ILE A 233 -26.45 -2.65 -3.11
CA ILE A 233 -25.71 -3.65 -2.31
C ILE A 233 -24.58 -2.94 -1.53
N TYR A 234 -23.76 -2.15 -2.22
CA TYR A 234 -22.63 -1.43 -1.60
C TYR A 234 -23.09 -0.57 -0.40
N TRP A 235 -24.15 0.20 -0.57
CA TRP A 235 -24.65 1.04 0.52
C TRP A 235 -25.29 0.25 1.67
N SER A 236 -25.91 -0.89 1.38
CA SER A 236 -26.44 -1.76 2.45
C SER A 236 -25.35 -2.41 3.31
N GLU A 237 -24.14 -2.58 2.76
CA GLU A 237 -22.98 -3.15 3.46
C GLU A 237 -22.13 -2.08 4.21
N HIS A 238 -22.34 -0.77 3.91
CA HIS A 238 -21.47 0.31 4.41
C HIS A 238 -22.26 1.40 5.18
N ILE A 239 -23.54 1.20 5.46
CA ILE A 239 -24.38 1.98 6.38
C ILE A 239 -24.66 1.14 7.63
#